data_4b79236748bcb6e41ebb54d47748634e
#
_entry.id   4b79236748bcb6e41ebb54d47748634e
#
_cell.length_a   1.000
_cell.length_b   1.000
_cell.length_c   1.000
_cell.angle_alpha   90.00
_cell.angle_beta   90.00
_cell.angle_gamma   90.00
#
_symmetry.space_group_name_H-M   'P 1'
#
loop_
_entity.id
_entity.type
_entity.pdbx_description
1 polymer ?
#
loop_
_entity_poly.entity_id
_entity_poly.type
_entity_poly.pdbx_seq_one_letter_code
_entity_poly.pdbx_strand_id
1 'polypeptide(L)'
;AIRKAKDLGFRVNVACTLFDQLDADEAAEFFNFCTNDLQVEGVTISPGYAYERAPDQKHFLSRRKTKQLFRDIFAKPDAKTWRFSQSTLFLDFLAGNQSYKCTPWGNPARNVFGWQRPCYLLGEGYADSFKSLMEETNWDDYGTGNYEKCADCMVHCGYEATAVSDTVAHPLKALDVF
;
A
#
# COMPACT_ATOMS: atom_id res chain seq x y z
N ALA A 1 13.07 1.39 20.76
CA ALA A 1 13.62 2.22 19.68
C ALA A 1 12.71 3.43 19.39
N ILE A 2 11.39 3.26 19.09
CA ILE A 2 10.45 4.33 18.67
C ILE A 2 10.37 5.45 19.71
N ARG A 3 10.07 5.12 20.99
CA ARG A 3 9.97 6.13 22.07
C ARG A 3 11.27 6.95 22.18
N LYS A 4 12.43 6.30 22.13
CA LYS A 4 13.71 7.01 22.19
C LYS A 4 13.94 7.95 21.00
N ALA A 5 13.52 7.56 19.79
CA ALA A 5 13.59 8.43 18.62
C ALA A 5 12.71 9.67 18.80
N LYS A 6 11.49 9.48 19.31
CA LYS A 6 10.59 10.60 19.60
C LYS A 6 11.13 11.54 20.69
N ASP A 7 11.69 10.99 21.76
CA ASP A 7 12.35 11.77 22.83
C ASP A 7 13.51 12.64 22.30
N LEU A 8 14.12 12.20 21.19
CA LEU A 8 15.17 12.95 20.49
C LEU A 8 14.62 13.93 19.42
N GLY A 9 13.30 14.08 19.32
CA GLY A 9 12.64 15.01 18.41
C GLY A 9 12.44 14.50 16.99
N PHE A 10 12.66 13.20 16.73
CA PHE A 10 12.39 12.62 15.41
C PHE A 10 10.88 12.41 15.22
N ARG A 11 10.42 12.67 13.98
CA ARG A 11 9.10 12.22 13.52
C ARG A 11 9.20 10.74 13.14
N VAL A 12 8.28 9.91 13.64
CA VAL A 12 8.34 8.47 13.46
C VAL A 12 7.06 7.97 12.80
N ASN A 13 7.19 7.36 11.64
CA ASN A 13 6.13 6.59 10.99
C ASN A 13 6.39 5.09 11.16
N VAL A 14 5.31 4.31 11.28
CA VAL A 14 5.36 2.85 11.33
C VAL A 14 4.88 2.31 9.98
N ALA A 15 5.63 1.38 9.39
CA ALA A 15 5.19 0.59 8.25
C ALA A 15 4.68 -0.78 8.74
N CYS A 16 3.48 -1.15 8.32
CA CYS A 16 2.82 -2.38 8.71
C CYS A 16 2.30 -3.12 7.48
N THR A 17 2.62 -4.40 7.39
CA THR A 17 2.07 -5.30 6.36
C THR A 17 1.11 -6.28 7.02
N LEU A 18 -0.11 -6.36 6.51
CA LEU A 18 -1.18 -7.23 7.02
C LEU A 18 -1.23 -8.52 6.20
N PHE A 19 -1.27 -9.65 6.88
CA PHE A 19 -1.34 -10.98 6.30
C PHE A 19 -2.67 -11.66 6.61
N ASP A 20 -2.96 -12.80 5.98
CA ASP A 20 -4.26 -13.47 6.04
C ASP A 20 -4.59 -14.13 7.40
N GLN A 21 -3.62 -14.22 8.28
CA GLN A 21 -3.79 -14.72 9.64
C GLN A 21 -4.27 -13.64 10.63
N LEU A 22 -4.14 -12.37 10.25
CA LEU A 22 -4.54 -11.26 11.09
C LEU A 22 -6.04 -10.98 10.93
N ASP A 23 -6.74 -10.81 12.03
CA ASP A 23 -8.10 -10.32 12.03
C ASP A 23 -8.19 -8.79 12.25
N ALA A 24 -9.41 -8.26 12.12
CA ALA A 24 -9.62 -6.81 12.24
C ALA A 24 -9.50 -6.30 13.69
N ASP A 25 -9.70 -7.15 14.70
CA ASP A 25 -9.54 -6.76 16.11
C ASP A 25 -8.07 -6.66 16.48
N GLU A 26 -7.25 -7.61 16.10
CA GLU A 26 -5.79 -7.57 16.26
C GLU A 26 -5.17 -6.38 15.54
N ALA A 27 -5.65 -6.08 14.32
CA ALA A 27 -5.21 -4.89 13.58
C ALA A 27 -5.57 -3.59 14.33
N ALA A 28 -6.79 -3.51 14.86
CA ALA A 28 -7.26 -2.36 15.64
C ALA A 28 -6.44 -2.16 16.92
N GLU A 29 -6.14 -3.23 17.66
CA GLU A 29 -5.26 -3.17 18.84
C GLU A 29 -3.89 -2.61 18.49
N PHE A 30 -3.30 -3.07 17.38
CA PHE A 30 -2.01 -2.57 16.91
C PHE A 30 -2.07 -1.08 16.52
N PHE A 31 -3.11 -0.64 15.81
CA PHE A 31 -3.24 0.77 15.43
C PHE A 31 -3.51 1.67 16.64
N ASN A 32 -4.30 1.19 17.60
CA ASN A 32 -4.50 1.89 18.87
C ASN A 32 -3.18 2.03 19.65
N PHE A 33 -2.39 0.97 19.72
CA PHE A 33 -1.06 1.01 20.33
C PHE A 33 -0.13 2.02 19.63
N CYS A 34 -0.10 2.02 18.30
CA CYS A 34 0.70 2.99 17.52
C CYS A 34 0.26 4.43 17.77
N THR A 35 -1.06 4.68 17.80
CA THR A 35 -1.65 6.02 17.93
C THR A 35 -1.59 6.53 19.36
N ASN A 36 -2.00 5.72 20.35
CA ASN A 36 -2.21 6.16 21.73
C ASN A 36 -0.96 6.00 22.60
N ASP A 37 -0.26 4.86 22.47
CA ASP A 37 0.89 4.54 23.34
C ASP A 37 2.20 5.02 22.75
N LEU A 38 2.44 4.79 21.47
CA LEU A 38 3.65 5.20 20.78
C LEU A 38 3.54 6.63 20.23
N GLN A 39 2.32 7.12 20.01
CA GLN A 39 2.03 8.45 19.49
C GLN A 39 2.82 8.74 18.20
N VAL A 40 2.86 7.76 17.28
CA VAL A 40 3.55 7.93 16.00
C VAL A 40 2.84 8.97 15.14
N GLU A 41 3.57 9.59 14.22
CA GLU A 41 3.04 10.61 13.31
C GLU A 41 2.12 10.02 12.26
N GLY A 42 2.34 8.74 11.91
CA GLY A 42 1.48 8.01 11.00
C GLY A 42 1.83 6.53 10.89
N VAL A 43 0.88 5.78 10.36
CA VAL A 43 1.05 4.36 10.03
C VAL A 43 0.83 4.18 8.53
N THR A 44 1.80 3.59 7.86
CA THR A 44 1.66 3.14 6.46
C THR A 44 1.26 1.68 6.47
N ILE A 45 0.12 1.37 5.90
CA ILE A 45 -0.42 0.00 5.86
C ILE A 45 -0.37 -0.58 4.45
N SER A 46 -0.13 -1.87 4.36
CA SER A 46 -0.09 -2.57 3.08
C SER A 46 -0.66 -3.98 3.23
N PRO A 47 -1.45 -4.48 2.28
CA PRO A 47 -1.78 -5.88 2.24
C PRO A 47 -0.53 -6.69 1.90
N GLY A 48 -0.35 -7.83 2.56
CA GLY A 48 0.69 -8.80 2.21
C GLY A 48 0.42 -9.35 0.81
N TYR A 49 1.30 -9.03 -0.11
CA TYR A 49 1.24 -9.45 -1.51
C TYR A 49 2.18 -10.63 -1.76
N ALA A 50 1.74 -11.58 -2.58
CA ALA A 50 2.52 -12.75 -3.00
C ALA A 50 3.80 -12.33 -3.75
N TYR A 51 4.84 -12.05 -2.99
CA TYR A 51 6.15 -11.68 -3.51
C TYR A 51 6.92 -12.93 -3.89
N GLU A 52 7.30 -13.06 -5.16
CA GLU A 52 7.88 -14.28 -5.73
C GLU A 52 9.09 -14.81 -4.95
N ARG A 53 9.89 -13.94 -4.35
CA ARG A 53 11.09 -14.32 -3.57
C ARG A 53 10.83 -14.56 -2.09
N ALA A 54 9.60 -14.41 -1.62
CA ALA A 54 9.27 -14.74 -0.23
C ALA A 54 9.33 -16.26 -0.02
N PRO A 55 9.99 -16.74 1.04
CA PRO A 55 10.12 -18.18 1.29
C PRO A 55 8.78 -18.83 1.64
N ASP A 56 7.85 -18.08 2.23
CA ASP A 56 6.49 -18.53 2.54
C ASP A 56 5.48 -17.84 1.63
N GLN A 57 4.69 -18.62 0.91
CA GLN A 57 3.68 -18.13 -0.03
C GLN A 57 2.24 -18.31 0.49
N LYS A 58 2.06 -18.84 1.71
CA LYS A 58 0.74 -19.27 2.20
C LYS A 58 -0.10 -18.15 2.80
N HIS A 59 0.54 -17.11 3.33
CA HIS A 59 -0.11 -16.11 4.18
C HIS A 59 -0.41 -14.78 3.49
N PHE A 60 -0.26 -14.74 2.18
CA PHE A 60 -0.59 -13.55 1.40
C PHE A 60 -2.08 -13.37 1.21
N LEU A 61 -2.51 -12.12 1.15
CA LEU A 61 -3.92 -11.76 0.97
C LEU A 61 -4.31 -11.80 -0.50
N SER A 62 -5.35 -12.55 -0.83
CA SER A 62 -6.03 -12.35 -2.11
C SER A 62 -6.75 -11.00 -2.13
N ARG A 63 -7.00 -10.45 -3.33
CA ARG A 63 -7.73 -9.19 -3.50
C ARG A 63 -9.09 -9.17 -2.78
N ARG A 64 -9.80 -10.30 -2.79
CA ARG A 64 -11.08 -10.43 -2.07
C ARG A 64 -10.91 -10.36 -0.56
N LYS A 65 -9.92 -11.08 -0.01
CA LYS A 65 -9.61 -11.06 1.43
C LYS A 65 -9.12 -9.68 1.87
N THR A 66 -8.28 -9.02 1.07
CA THR A 66 -7.83 -7.64 1.32
C THR A 66 -9.02 -6.72 1.50
N LYS A 67 -9.93 -6.68 0.54
CA LYS A 67 -11.12 -5.82 0.60
C LYS A 67 -11.98 -6.09 1.82
N GLN A 68 -12.15 -7.35 2.20
CA GLN A 68 -12.93 -7.70 3.38
C GLN A 68 -12.23 -7.25 4.67
N LEU A 69 -10.95 -7.61 4.83
CA LEU A 69 -10.17 -7.24 6.01
C LEU A 69 -10.17 -5.72 6.23
N PHE A 70 -9.90 -4.94 5.18
CA PHE A 70 -9.85 -3.47 5.30
C PHE A 70 -11.22 -2.86 5.58
N ARG A 71 -12.32 -3.40 5.04
CA ARG A 71 -13.68 -2.98 5.45
C ARG A 71 -13.92 -3.21 6.93
N ASP A 72 -13.56 -4.39 7.42
CA ASP A 72 -13.77 -4.76 8.82
C ASP A 72 -12.91 -3.91 9.76
N ILE A 73 -11.68 -3.60 9.37
CA ILE A 73 -10.78 -2.68 10.09
C ILE A 73 -11.40 -1.27 10.15
N PHE A 74 -11.81 -0.71 9.01
CA PHE A 74 -12.32 0.66 8.96
C PHE A 74 -13.74 0.81 9.55
N ALA A 75 -14.45 -0.29 9.74
CA ALA A 75 -15.71 -0.31 10.49
C ALA A 75 -15.53 -0.25 12.01
N LYS A 76 -14.30 -0.36 12.53
CA LYS A 76 -14.06 -0.28 13.98
C LYS A 76 -14.36 1.13 14.50
N PRO A 77 -14.90 1.27 15.74
CA PRO A 77 -15.23 2.57 16.32
C PRO A 77 -14.05 3.55 16.37
N ASP A 78 -12.85 3.02 16.62
CA ASP A 78 -11.64 3.82 16.77
C ASP A 78 -10.98 4.20 15.44
N ALA A 79 -11.46 3.69 14.30
CA ALA A 79 -10.84 3.89 13.00
C ALA A 79 -10.58 5.36 12.64
N LYS A 80 -11.50 6.25 13.05
CA LYS A 80 -11.39 7.70 12.83
C LYS A 80 -10.28 8.39 13.63
N THR A 81 -9.73 7.71 14.63
CA THR A 81 -8.65 8.24 15.48
C THR A 81 -7.28 7.88 14.96
N TRP A 82 -7.18 6.85 14.12
CA TRP A 82 -5.91 6.38 13.58
C TRP A 82 -5.35 7.34 12.54
N ARG A 83 -4.03 7.47 12.55
CA ARG A 83 -3.31 8.36 11.63
C ARG A 83 -2.61 7.53 10.57
N PHE A 84 -3.24 7.39 9.42
CA PHE A 84 -2.59 6.76 8.28
C PHE A 84 -1.79 7.79 7.46
N SER A 85 -0.65 7.36 6.93
CA SER A 85 0.22 8.20 6.09
C SER A 85 -0.20 8.21 4.63
N GLN A 86 -1.12 7.35 4.25
CA GLN A 86 -1.62 7.19 2.88
C GLN A 86 -2.85 8.05 2.64
N SER A 87 -3.14 8.31 1.36
CA SER A 87 -4.33 9.06 0.97
C SER A 87 -5.61 8.31 1.35
N THR A 88 -6.63 9.06 1.73
CA THR A 88 -7.93 8.52 2.13
C THR A 88 -8.55 7.67 1.02
N LEU A 89 -8.44 8.12 -0.24
CA LEU A 89 -8.96 7.36 -1.39
C LEU A 89 -8.19 6.07 -1.65
N PHE A 90 -6.91 5.99 -1.31
CA PHE A 90 -6.19 4.72 -1.37
C PHE A 90 -6.67 3.75 -0.28
N LEU A 91 -6.89 4.23 0.94
CA LEU A 91 -7.46 3.41 2.01
C LEU A 91 -8.85 2.89 1.63
N ASP A 92 -9.67 3.74 1.02
CA ASP A 92 -10.98 3.37 0.51
C ASP A 92 -10.91 2.36 -0.66
N PHE A 93 -9.86 2.45 -1.50
CA PHE A 93 -9.56 1.42 -2.50
C PHE A 93 -9.23 0.07 -1.86
N LEU A 94 -8.46 0.04 -0.76
CA LEU A 94 -8.17 -1.19 -0.04
C LEU A 94 -9.43 -1.82 0.54
N ALA A 95 -10.39 -1.03 0.99
CA ALA A 95 -11.71 -1.47 1.41
C ALA A 95 -12.63 -1.91 0.25
N GLY A 96 -12.24 -1.62 -1.00
CA GLY A 96 -12.94 -2.06 -2.20
C GLY A 96 -14.03 -1.11 -2.69
N ASN A 97 -14.10 0.11 -2.15
CA ASN A 97 -15.09 1.12 -2.56
C ASN A 97 -14.62 1.95 -3.76
N GLN A 98 -13.30 1.94 -4.05
CA GLN A 98 -12.73 2.58 -5.23
C GLN A 98 -12.21 1.52 -6.22
N SER A 99 -12.09 1.92 -7.49
CA SER A 99 -11.50 1.10 -8.54
C SER A 99 -10.42 1.90 -9.26
N TYR A 100 -9.17 1.44 -9.16
CA TYR A 100 -8.01 2.08 -9.78
C TYR A 100 -7.25 1.13 -10.69
N LYS A 101 -6.63 1.69 -11.72
CA LYS A 101 -5.60 1.01 -12.51
C LYS A 101 -4.26 1.14 -11.80
N CYS A 102 -3.46 0.09 -11.87
CA CYS A 102 -2.09 0.12 -11.40
C CYS A 102 -1.25 1.07 -12.26
N THR A 103 -0.49 1.94 -11.62
CA THR A 103 0.43 2.90 -12.26
C THR A 103 1.82 2.77 -11.64
N PRO A 104 2.56 1.67 -11.92
CA PRO A 104 3.83 1.39 -11.25
C PRO A 104 4.91 2.43 -11.53
N TRP A 105 4.81 3.16 -12.64
CA TRP A 105 5.68 4.31 -12.96
C TRP A 105 5.50 5.50 -12.02
N GLY A 106 4.44 5.55 -11.23
CA GLY A 106 4.21 6.57 -10.22
C GLY A 106 5.11 6.41 -8.99
N ASN A 107 5.69 5.22 -8.81
CA ASN A 107 6.64 4.92 -7.75
C ASN A 107 7.77 4.01 -8.29
N PRO A 108 8.60 4.51 -9.22
CA PRO A 108 9.65 3.74 -9.84
C PRO A 108 10.75 3.39 -8.83
N ALA A 109 11.22 2.16 -8.88
CA ALA A 109 12.26 1.67 -7.99
C ALA A 109 13.58 1.44 -8.73
N ARG A 110 14.69 1.84 -8.11
CA ARG A 110 16.04 1.62 -8.61
C ARG A 110 16.91 0.94 -7.56
N ASN A 111 17.69 -0.04 -7.99
CA ASN A 111 18.71 -0.69 -7.17
C ASN A 111 20.09 -0.65 -7.87
N VAL A 112 21.04 -1.43 -7.38
CA VAL A 112 22.40 -1.48 -7.93
C VAL A 112 22.47 -2.02 -9.37
N PHE A 113 21.44 -2.73 -9.82
CA PHE A 113 21.37 -3.30 -11.16
C PHE A 113 20.66 -2.40 -12.18
N GLY A 114 19.97 -1.33 -11.72
CA GLY A 114 19.23 -0.42 -12.58
C GLY A 114 17.80 -0.14 -12.09
N TRP A 115 16.99 0.40 -12.99
CA TRP A 115 15.58 0.66 -12.77
C TRP A 115 14.77 -0.63 -12.94
N GLN A 116 14.03 -1.03 -11.92
CA GLN A 116 13.27 -2.30 -11.92
C GLN A 116 12.05 -2.23 -12.83
N ARG A 117 11.85 -3.27 -13.66
CA ARG A 117 10.71 -3.43 -14.57
C ARG A 117 9.78 -4.53 -14.05
N PRO A 118 8.47 -4.36 -14.21
CA PRO A 118 7.71 -3.12 -14.35
C PRO A 118 7.64 -2.40 -13.00
N CYS A 119 7.86 -3.12 -11.91
CA CYS A 119 7.86 -2.63 -10.52
C CYS A 119 8.81 -3.49 -9.67
N TYR A 120 9.07 -3.07 -8.44
CA TYR A 120 9.99 -3.80 -7.55
C TYR A 120 9.45 -5.15 -7.08
N LEU A 121 8.13 -5.36 -7.13
CA LEU A 121 7.51 -6.63 -6.71
C LEU A 121 7.72 -7.75 -7.73
N LEU A 122 7.56 -7.44 -9.02
CA LEU A 122 7.72 -8.44 -10.09
C LEU A 122 9.18 -8.66 -10.44
N GLY A 123 9.99 -7.60 -10.53
CA GLY A 123 11.43 -7.73 -10.78
C GLY A 123 11.77 -8.44 -12.09
N GLU A 124 11.06 -8.18 -13.18
CA GLU A 124 11.19 -8.88 -14.48
C GLU A 124 12.27 -8.27 -15.38
N GLY A 125 13.21 -7.57 -14.79
CA GLY A 125 14.35 -7.00 -15.50
C GLY A 125 14.67 -5.59 -15.02
N TYR A 126 15.64 -4.99 -15.70
CA TYR A 126 16.15 -3.67 -15.37
C TYR A 126 16.29 -2.82 -16.61
N ALA A 127 16.11 -1.52 -16.45
CA ALA A 127 16.45 -0.51 -17.43
C ALA A 127 17.64 0.30 -16.92
N ASP A 128 18.56 0.66 -17.83
CA ASP A 128 19.76 1.40 -17.48
C ASP A 128 19.48 2.86 -17.11
N SER A 129 18.41 3.44 -17.67
CA SER A 129 18.00 4.81 -17.43
C SER A 129 16.50 4.89 -17.10
N PHE A 130 16.08 5.96 -16.44
CA PHE A 130 14.67 6.25 -16.23
C PHE A 130 13.92 6.45 -17.55
N LYS A 131 14.58 7.05 -18.55
CA LYS A 131 14.01 7.20 -19.89
C LYS A 131 13.71 5.83 -20.52
N SER A 132 14.69 4.92 -20.50
CA SER A 132 14.51 3.55 -21.00
C SER A 132 13.39 2.80 -20.24
N LEU A 133 13.33 2.97 -18.90
CA LEU A 133 12.22 2.40 -18.12
C LEU A 133 10.87 2.85 -18.65
N MET A 134 10.70 4.15 -18.92
CA MET A 134 9.43 4.73 -19.33
C MET A 134 9.05 4.41 -20.77
N GLU A 135 10.01 4.42 -21.69
CA GLU A 135 9.78 4.32 -23.13
C GLU A 135 9.76 2.86 -23.64
N GLU A 136 10.51 1.96 -22.98
CA GLU A 136 10.68 0.58 -23.45
C GLU A 136 9.82 -0.44 -22.66
N THR A 137 9.18 -0.02 -21.58
CA THR A 137 8.27 -0.89 -20.82
C THR A 137 6.87 -0.79 -21.42
N ASN A 138 6.32 -1.92 -21.87
CA ASN A 138 4.92 -1.96 -22.28
C ASN A 138 4.02 -2.02 -21.04
N TRP A 139 3.61 -0.85 -20.57
CA TRP A 139 2.84 -0.69 -19.34
C TRP A 139 1.46 -1.34 -19.38
N ASP A 140 0.87 -1.46 -20.57
CA ASP A 140 -0.46 -2.04 -20.76
C ASP A 140 -0.49 -3.56 -20.56
N ASP A 141 0.66 -4.21 -20.59
CA ASP A 141 0.76 -5.65 -20.29
C ASP A 141 0.60 -5.96 -18.80
N TYR A 142 0.69 -4.95 -17.92
CA TYR A 142 0.73 -5.12 -16.48
C TYR A 142 -0.54 -4.61 -15.78
N GLY A 143 -0.69 -5.03 -14.54
CA GLY A 143 -1.84 -4.66 -13.71
C GLY A 143 -2.90 -5.73 -13.63
N THR A 144 -3.88 -5.49 -12.77
CA THR A 144 -4.99 -6.42 -12.55
C THR A 144 -5.83 -6.58 -13.81
N GLY A 145 -6.00 -7.83 -14.25
CA GLY A 145 -6.74 -8.17 -15.46
C GLY A 145 -5.87 -8.32 -16.72
N ASN A 146 -4.63 -7.79 -16.71
CA ASN A 146 -3.71 -7.88 -17.84
C ASN A 146 -2.58 -8.89 -17.58
N TYR A 147 -2.15 -9.03 -16.33
CA TYR A 147 -1.07 -9.92 -15.96
C TYR A 147 -1.44 -10.77 -14.75
N GLU A 148 -1.29 -12.09 -14.86
CA GLU A 148 -1.68 -13.05 -13.83
C GLU A 148 -1.04 -12.75 -12.47
N LYS A 149 0.25 -12.47 -12.43
CA LYS A 149 0.97 -12.12 -11.19
C LYS A 149 0.47 -10.83 -10.54
N CYS A 150 -0.30 -9.99 -11.24
CA CYS A 150 -0.89 -8.77 -10.72
C CYS A 150 -2.31 -8.96 -10.16
N ALA A 151 -2.91 -10.15 -10.31
CA ALA A 151 -4.33 -10.39 -10.02
C ALA A 151 -4.75 -9.96 -8.61
N ASP A 152 -3.95 -10.31 -7.61
CA ASP A 152 -4.24 -10.03 -6.20
C ASP A 152 -3.56 -8.76 -5.66
N CYS A 153 -2.72 -8.10 -6.47
CA CYS A 153 -1.97 -6.93 -6.05
C CYS A 153 -2.86 -5.72 -5.74
N MET A 154 -2.74 -5.19 -4.53
CA MET A 154 -3.35 -3.93 -4.09
C MET A 154 -2.35 -3.03 -3.35
N VAL A 155 -1.05 -3.21 -3.63
CA VAL A 155 0.04 -2.53 -2.92
C VAL A 155 0.16 -1.06 -3.33
N HIS A 156 0.48 -0.21 -2.38
CA HIS A 156 0.56 1.24 -2.53
C HIS A 156 1.43 1.70 -3.72
N CYS A 157 2.52 1.00 -4.02
CA CYS A 157 3.44 1.38 -5.10
C CYS A 157 2.76 1.48 -6.49
N GLY A 158 1.69 0.73 -6.71
CA GLY A 158 0.96 0.76 -7.98
C GLY A 158 -0.31 1.61 -7.96
N TYR A 159 -0.88 1.88 -6.78
CA TYR A 159 -2.21 2.47 -6.67
C TYR A 159 -2.26 3.79 -5.90
N GLU A 160 -1.31 4.06 -5.01
CA GLU A 160 -1.29 5.31 -4.23
C GLU A 160 -1.15 6.55 -5.13
N ALA A 161 -0.27 6.50 -6.15
CA ALA A 161 -0.10 7.62 -7.06
C ALA A 161 -1.39 7.97 -7.81
N THR A 162 -2.16 6.95 -8.23
CA THR A 162 -3.47 7.13 -8.87
C THR A 162 -4.49 7.70 -7.88
N ALA A 163 -4.52 7.19 -6.65
CA ALA A 163 -5.42 7.66 -5.61
C ALA A 163 -5.12 9.11 -5.19
N VAL A 164 -3.84 9.49 -5.10
CA VAL A 164 -3.44 10.88 -4.84
C VAL A 164 -3.87 11.79 -5.99
N SER A 165 -3.68 11.36 -7.24
CA SER A 165 -4.14 12.12 -8.41
C SER A 165 -5.66 12.31 -8.41
N ASP A 166 -6.41 11.27 -8.06
CA ASP A 166 -7.88 11.33 -7.92
C ASP A 166 -8.29 12.29 -6.77
N THR A 167 -7.58 12.25 -5.63
CA THR A 167 -7.79 13.18 -4.51
C THR A 167 -7.61 14.64 -4.94
N VAL A 168 -6.56 14.93 -5.71
CA VAL A 168 -6.30 16.30 -6.19
C VAL A 168 -7.35 16.75 -7.20
N ALA A 169 -7.78 15.85 -8.09
CA ALA A 169 -8.81 16.13 -9.10
C ALA A 169 -10.21 16.28 -8.49
N HIS A 170 -10.51 15.56 -7.41
CA HIS A 170 -11.83 15.48 -6.79
C HIS A 170 -11.74 15.58 -5.25
N PRO A 171 -11.33 16.74 -4.69
CA PRO A 171 -11.05 16.85 -3.25
C PRO A 171 -12.26 16.56 -2.37
N LEU A 172 -13.49 16.86 -2.82
CA LEU A 172 -14.72 16.57 -2.07
C LEU A 172 -14.93 15.05 -1.89
N LYS A 173 -14.54 14.23 -2.88
CA LYS A 173 -14.63 12.78 -2.81
C LYS A 173 -13.81 12.19 -1.65
N ALA A 174 -12.69 12.82 -1.30
CA ALA A 174 -11.85 12.38 -0.19
C ALA A 174 -12.43 12.76 1.19
N LEU A 175 -13.30 13.75 1.26
CA LEU A 175 -13.97 14.17 2.51
C LEU A 175 -15.12 13.24 2.91
N ASP A 176 -15.68 12.50 1.96
CA ASP A 176 -16.80 11.58 2.19
C ASP A 176 -16.32 10.19 2.67
N VAL A 177 -15.02 9.97 2.76
CA VAL A 177 -14.40 8.73 3.22
C VAL A 177 -14.05 8.86 4.70
N PHE A 178 -14.67 8.07 5.59
CA PHE A 178 -14.59 8.03 7.07
C PHE A 178 -15.45 9.06 7.80
#